data_e5cd0672c413b98689438036e5fe5e1f
#
_entry.id   e5cd0672c413b98689438036e5fe5e1f
#
_cell.length_a   1.000
_cell.length_b   1.000
_cell.length_c   1.000
_cell.angle_alpha   90.00
_cell.angle_beta   90.00
_cell.angle_gamma   90.00
#
_symmetry.space_group_name_H-M   'P 1'
#
loop_
_entity.id
_entity.type
_entity.pdbx_description
1 polymer ?
#
loop_
_entity_poly.entity_id
_entity_poly.type
_entity_poly.pdbx_seq_one_letter_code
_entity_poly.pdbx_strand_id
1 'polypeptide(L)'
;NRFKFSRDIGIDLGTANTLIHVSGKGVVLQEPSVVAMDLEEGIPLAVGKEAKLMLGRTPGNIRAVRPLRDGVIADFDAAEQMIKTFIQKCNEGKGIVAPRIVIGIPSGVTSVERRAVREAGLAGAREVHLIDEPVAAAIGASLPVTEPIGTMIVDIGGGTTEVLSLIHISEPTRRCTI
;
A
#
# COMPACT_ATOMS: atom_id res chain seq x y z
N ASN A 1 -21.42 22.12 8.95
CA ASN A 1 -21.58 20.96 8.02
C ASN A 1 -20.71 21.18 6.80
N ARG A 2 -19.46 20.71 6.86
CA ARG A 2 -18.56 20.72 5.70
C ARG A 2 -18.89 19.47 4.90
N PHE A 3 -19.51 19.60 3.75
CA PHE A 3 -19.69 18.50 2.80
C PHE A 3 -18.30 17.98 2.40
N LYS A 4 -17.86 16.85 2.97
CA LYS A 4 -16.68 16.14 2.51
C LYS A 4 -17.06 15.38 1.23
N PHE A 5 -16.85 15.99 0.07
CA PHE A 5 -17.09 15.36 -1.24
C PHE A 5 -16.06 14.28 -1.59
N SER A 6 -15.00 14.13 -0.82
CA SER A 6 -13.91 13.18 -1.04
C SER A 6 -13.53 12.53 0.29
N ARG A 7 -13.20 11.25 0.23
CA ARG A 7 -12.72 10.48 1.38
C ARG A 7 -11.20 10.37 1.32
N ASP A 8 -10.56 10.50 2.48
CA ASP A 8 -9.13 10.23 2.60
C ASP A 8 -8.94 8.74 2.88
N ILE A 9 -8.02 8.13 2.16
CA ILE A 9 -7.74 6.68 2.20
C ILE A 9 -6.29 6.47 2.60
N GLY A 10 -6.06 5.62 3.58
CA GLY A 10 -4.74 5.07 3.89
C GLY A 10 -4.62 3.66 3.31
N ILE A 11 -3.52 3.37 2.65
CA ILE A 11 -3.21 2.05 2.08
C ILE A 11 -1.89 1.57 2.68
N ASP A 12 -1.92 0.41 3.29
CA ASP A 12 -0.74 -0.38 3.63
C ASP A 12 -0.56 -1.45 2.55
N LEU A 13 0.51 -1.30 1.75
CA LEU A 13 0.83 -2.15 0.61
C LEU A 13 1.78 -3.28 1.04
N GLY A 14 1.32 -4.17 1.93
CA GLY A 14 2.15 -5.27 2.40
C GLY A 14 2.37 -6.37 1.36
N THR A 15 3.52 -7.05 1.45
CA THR A 15 3.90 -8.18 0.58
C THR A 15 2.87 -9.33 0.64
N ALA A 16 2.33 -9.62 1.81
CA ALA A 16 1.35 -10.70 2.01
C ALA A 16 -0.09 -10.24 1.85
N ASN A 17 -0.44 -9.11 2.45
CA ASN A 17 -1.78 -8.55 2.45
C ASN A 17 -1.73 -7.03 2.27
N THR A 18 -2.74 -6.51 1.61
CA THR A 18 -3.00 -5.07 1.51
C THR A 18 -4.15 -4.71 2.44
N LEU A 19 -3.97 -3.66 3.24
CA LEU A 19 -5.03 -3.08 4.08
C LEU A 19 -5.41 -1.71 3.56
N ILE A 20 -6.72 -1.41 3.60
CA ILE A 20 -7.23 -0.08 3.28
C ILE A 20 -8.07 0.45 4.43
N HIS A 21 -7.68 1.60 4.90
CA HIS A 21 -8.40 2.39 5.89
C HIS A 21 -9.05 3.60 5.22
N VAL A 22 -10.34 3.81 5.48
CA VAL A 22 -11.08 4.99 5.01
C VAL A 22 -11.39 5.89 6.19
N SER A 23 -11.07 7.18 6.06
CA SER A 23 -11.33 8.16 7.11
C SER A 23 -12.80 8.15 7.54
N GLY A 24 -13.03 7.96 8.85
CA GLY A 24 -14.35 7.87 9.46
C GLY A 24 -15.05 6.52 9.34
N LYS A 25 -14.43 5.52 8.70
CA LYS A 25 -14.97 4.14 8.61
C LYS A 25 -14.05 3.08 9.22
N GLY A 26 -12.77 3.39 9.42
CA GLY A 26 -11.78 2.41 9.86
C GLY A 26 -11.25 1.55 8.70
N VAL A 27 -10.72 0.36 9.03
CA VAL A 27 -10.26 -0.61 8.04
C VAL A 27 -11.47 -1.20 7.31
N VAL A 28 -11.56 -0.95 6.02
CA VAL A 28 -12.68 -1.37 5.16
C VAL A 28 -12.32 -2.52 4.22
N LEU A 29 -11.02 -2.75 4.01
CA LEU A 29 -10.54 -3.84 3.15
C LEU A 29 -9.26 -4.43 3.77
N GLN A 30 -9.23 -5.76 3.79
CA GLN A 30 -8.04 -6.56 4.12
C GLN A 30 -8.03 -7.76 3.19
N GLU A 31 -7.15 -7.71 2.20
CA GLU A 31 -7.09 -8.69 1.12
C GLU A 31 -5.65 -9.15 0.87
N PRO A 32 -5.44 -10.40 0.44
CA PRO A 32 -4.14 -10.84 -0.02
C PRO A 32 -3.62 -9.98 -1.17
N SER A 33 -2.32 -9.65 -1.16
CA SER A 33 -1.65 -8.94 -2.26
C SER A 33 -1.36 -9.91 -3.42
N VAL A 34 -2.42 -10.31 -4.13
CA VAL A 34 -2.38 -11.27 -5.24
C VAL A 34 -3.26 -10.77 -6.37
N VAL A 35 -2.79 -10.94 -7.61
CA VAL A 35 -3.53 -10.60 -8.83
C VAL A 35 -3.45 -11.79 -9.79
N ALA A 36 -4.56 -12.14 -10.41
CA ALA A 36 -4.60 -13.04 -11.55
C ALA A 36 -4.83 -12.22 -12.81
N MET A 37 -3.86 -12.25 -13.74
CA MET A 37 -3.86 -11.51 -14.99
C MET A 37 -4.13 -12.45 -16.17
N ASP A 38 -4.97 -12.03 -17.10
CA ASP A 38 -5.01 -12.59 -18.42
C ASP A 38 -3.77 -12.13 -19.19
N LEU A 39 -3.00 -13.08 -19.73
CA LEU A 39 -1.75 -12.77 -20.45
C LEU A 39 -1.98 -12.30 -21.89
N GLU A 40 -3.13 -12.62 -22.48
CA GLU A 40 -3.48 -12.20 -23.84
C GLU A 40 -4.05 -10.79 -23.86
N GLU A 41 -4.95 -10.50 -22.92
CA GLU A 41 -5.65 -9.22 -22.84
C GLU A 41 -4.94 -8.21 -21.94
N GLY A 42 -4.04 -8.65 -21.05
CA GLY A 42 -3.33 -7.79 -20.09
C GLY A 42 -4.25 -7.19 -19.02
N ILE A 43 -5.41 -7.81 -18.77
CA ILE A 43 -6.40 -7.31 -17.79
C ILE A 43 -6.43 -8.20 -16.53
N PRO A 44 -6.79 -7.62 -15.38
CA PRO A 44 -6.96 -8.41 -14.16
C PRO A 44 -8.28 -9.19 -14.22
N LEU A 45 -8.20 -10.51 -14.05
CA LEU A 45 -9.35 -11.40 -13.92
C LEU A 45 -9.86 -11.50 -12.48
N ALA A 46 -8.94 -11.47 -11.52
CA ALA A 46 -9.26 -11.54 -10.12
C ALA A 46 -8.18 -10.82 -9.28
N VAL A 47 -8.57 -10.28 -8.13
CA VAL A 47 -7.67 -9.59 -7.20
C VAL A 47 -8.02 -9.98 -5.77
N GLY A 48 -6.99 -10.15 -4.93
CA GLY A 48 -7.17 -10.45 -3.53
C GLY A 48 -7.46 -11.93 -3.26
N LYS A 49 -8.48 -12.21 -2.47
CA LYS A 49 -8.86 -13.58 -2.06
C LYS A 49 -9.15 -14.49 -3.24
N GLU A 50 -9.85 -13.99 -4.24
CA GLU A 50 -10.19 -14.75 -5.46
C GLU A 50 -8.92 -15.12 -6.23
N ALA A 51 -8.03 -14.15 -6.46
CA ALA A 51 -6.75 -14.42 -7.13
C ALA A 51 -5.86 -15.39 -6.33
N LYS A 52 -5.91 -15.33 -4.99
CA LYS A 52 -5.15 -16.25 -4.13
C LYS A 52 -5.55 -17.71 -4.35
N LEU A 53 -6.82 -17.99 -4.61
CA LEU A 53 -7.30 -19.34 -4.90
C LEU A 53 -6.79 -19.90 -6.22
N MET A 54 -6.37 -18.99 -7.11
CA MET A 54 -5.85 -19.33 -8.44
C MET A 54 -4.34 -19.57 -8.45
N LEU A 55 -3.61 -19.20 -7.38
CA LEU A 55 -2.16 -19.43 -7.30
C LEU A 55 -1.81 -20.91 -7.49
N GLY A 56 -0.95 -21.19 -8.50
CA GLY A 56 -0.49 -22.54 -8.83
C GLY A 56 -1.55 -23.43 -9.48
N ARG A 57 -2.70 -22.88 -9.87
CA ARG A 57 -3.83 -23.63 -10.47
C ARG A 57 -4.40 -22.95 -11.72
N THR A 58 -3.64 -22.06 -12.34
CA THR A 58 -4.10 -21.30 -13.52
C THR A 58 -3.83 -22.05 -14.83
N PRO A 59 -4.77 -21.99 -15.80
CA PRO A 59 -4.48 -22.36 -17.19
C PRO A 59 -3.33 -21.54 -17.77
N GLY A 60 -2.73 -22.00 -18.87
CA GLY A 60 -1.52 -21.38 -19.44
C GLY A 60 -1.64 -19.91 -19.88
N ASN A 61 -2.84 -19.43 -20.12
CA ASN A 61 -3.13 -18.04 -20.48
C ASN A 61 -3.40 -17.12 -19.26
N ILE A 62 -3.43 -17.66 -18.05
CA ILE A 62 -3.68 -16.90 -16.82
C ILE A 62 -2.45 -16.99 -15.92
N ARG A 63 -2.00 -15.86 -15.40
CA ARG A 63 -0.88 -15.78 -14.45
C ARG A 63 -1.34 -15.17 -13.13
N ALA A 64 -1.38 -15.98 -12.07
CA ALA A 64 -1.60 -15.48 -10.71
C ALA A 64 -0.25 -15.17 -10.05
N VAL A 65 -0.05 -13.90 -9.64
CA VAL A 65 1.22 -13.41 -9.11
C VAL A 65 1.02 -12.59 -7.84
N ARG A 66 2.10 -12.48 -7.05
CA ARG A 66 2.24 -11.48 -6.00
C ARG A 66 2.99 -10.29 -6.58
N PRO A 67 2.34 -9.13 -6.75
CA PRO A 67 2.99 -7.96 -7.35
C PRO A 67 4.06 -7.33 -6.45
N LEU A 68 4.00 -7.60 -5.15
CA LEU A 68 5.00 -7.16 -4.19
C LEU A 68 5.79 -8.37 -3.66
N ARG A 69 7.10 -8.20 -3.56
CA ARG A 69 8.02 -9.20 -3.01
C ARG A 69 9.10 -8.48 -2.20
N ASP A 70 9.30 -8.90 -0.97
CA ASP A 70 10.33 -8.34 -0.07
C ASP A 70 10.25 -6.80 0.05
N GLY A 71 9.03 -6.26 0.11
CA GLY A 71 8.78 -4.84 0.24
C GLY A 71 8.95 -4.02 -1.05
N VAL A 72 9.26 -4.65 -2.19
CA VAL A 72 9.43 -3.96 -3.48
C VAL A 72 8.37 -4.41 -4.49
N ILE A 73 8.09 -3.56 -5.48
CA ILE A 73 7.22 -3.92 -6.59
C ILE A 73 8.00 -4.79 -7.58
N ALA A 74 7.63 -6.06 -7.66
CA ALA A 74 8.20 -7.02 -8.61
C ALA A 74 7.47 -7.05 -9.96
N ASP A 75 6.20 -6.61 -9.99
CA ASP A 75 5.36 -6.55 -11.18
C ASP A 75 4.50 -5.28 -11.12
N PHE A 76 4.88 -4.27 -11.92
CA PHE A 76 4.25 -2.94 -11.89
C PHE A 76 2.82 -2.97 -12.41
N ASP A 77 2.57 -3.68 -13.50
CA ASP A 77 1.24 -3.75 -14.11
C ASP A 77 0.25 -4.43 -13.17
N ALA A 78 0.66 -5.54 -12.57
CA ALA A 78 -0.14 -6.24 -11.56
C ALA A 78 -0.37 -5.38 -10.31
N ALA A 79 0.64 -4.63 -9.84
CA ALA A 79 0.51 -3.73 -8.70
C ALA A 79 -0.47 -2.59 -8.97
N GLU A 80 -0.37 -1.96 -10.14
CA GLU A 80 -1.28 -0.90 -10.57
C GLU A 80 -2.73 -1.40 -10.60
N GLN A 81 -2.97 -2.54 -11.25
CA GLN A 81 -4.31 -3.12 -11.34
C GLN A 81 -4.85 -3.52 -9.98
N MET A 82 -4.00 -4.04 -9.08
CA MET A 82 -4.38 -4.37 -7.71
C MET A 82 -4.83 -3.13 -6.94
N ILE A 83 -4.01 -2.09 -6.93
CA ILE A 83 -4.29 -0.84 -6.21
C ILE A 83 -5.57 -0.21 -6.75
N LYS A 84 -5.70 -0.09 -8.07
CA LYS A 84 -6.89 0.45 -8.74
C LYS A 84 -8.16 -0.32 -8.37
N THR A 85 -8.11 -1.66 -8.43
CA THR A 85 -9.25 -2.51 -8.08
C THR A 85 -9.64 -2.38 -6.61
N PHE A 86 -8.67 -2.33 -5.70
CA PHE A 86 -8.95 -2.18 -4.28
C PHE A 86 -9.53 -0.80 -3.95
N ILE A 87 -9.03 0.28 -4.58
CA ILE A 87 -9.60 1.62 -4.44
C ILE A 87 -11.04 1.65 -4.94
N GLN A 88 -11.31 1.02 -6.08
CA GLN A 88 -12.66 0.93 -6.65
C GLN A 88 -13.61 0.18 -5.70
N LYS A 89 -13.20 -0.96 -5.16
CA LYS A 89 -13.97 -1.72 -4.14
C LYS A 89 -14.31 -0.87 -2.92
N CYS A 90 -13.38 -0.01 -2.48
CA CYS A 90 -13.62 0.87 -1.32
C CYS A 90 -14.49 2.09 -1.64
N ASN A 91 -14.51 2.52 -2.90
CA ASN A 91 -15.27 3.71 -3.33
C ASN A 91 -16.75 3.42 -3.66
N GLU A 92 -17.18 2.16 -3.73
CA GLU A 92 -18.55 1.71 -4.05
C GLU A 92 -19.58 2.84 -4.28
N GLY A 93 -19.52 3.44 -5.46
CA GLY A 93 -20.64 4.19 -6.05
C GLY A 93 -21.06 5.52 -5.39
N LYS A 94 -20.38 6.10 -4.41
CA LYS A 94 -20.88 7.26 -3.64
C LYS A 94 -19.97 8.49 -3.59
N GLY A 95 -18.92 8.54 -4.36
CA GLY A 95 -18.01 9.71 -4.40
C GLY A 95 -17.98 10.36 -5.77
N ILE A 96 -18.40 11.63 -5.87
CA ILE A 96 -18.31 12.44 -7.10
C ILE A 96 -16.85 12.82 -7.41
N VAL A 97 -15.98 12.75 -6.40
CA VAL A 97 -14.58 13.17 -6.49
C VAL A 97 -13.67 12.00 -6.08
N ALA A 98 -12.63 11.75 -6.89
CA ALA A 98 -11.62 10.76 -6.58
C ALA A 98 -10.93 11.04 -5.23
N PRO A 99 -10.57 10.01 -4.44
CA PRO A 99 -10.02 10.18 -3.10
C PRO A 99 -8.61 10.78 -3.12
N ARG A 100 -8.19 11.32 -1.97
CA ARG A 100 -6.77 11.49 -1.63
C ARG A 100 -6.29 10.24 -0.95
N ILE A 101 -5.09 9.80 -1.30
CA ILE A 101 -4.54 8.54 -0.79
C ILE A 101 -3.19 8.79 -0.14
N VAL A 102 -2.96 8.15 1.00
CA VAL A 102 -1.64 7.99 1.61
C VAL A 102 -1.28 6.51 1.52
N ILE A 103 -0.13 6.20 0.93
CA ILE A 103 0.37 4.82 0.78
C ILE A 103 1.61 4.64 1.63
N GLY A 104 1.59 3.64 2.52
CA GLY A 104 2.77 3.15 3.21
C GLY A 104 3.73 2.46 2.24
N ILE A 105 5.00 2.77 2.35
CA ILE A 105 6.07 2.14 1.56
C ILE A 105 7.23 1.77 2.48
N PRO A 106 7.92 0.65 2.23
CA PRO A 106 9.11 0.30 2.96
C PRO A 106 10.19 1.38 2.86
N SER A 107 10.95 1.55 3.93
CA SER A 107 11.96 2.62 3.98
C SER A 107 13.08 2.48 2.96
N GLY A 108 13.36 1.25 2.47
CA GLY A 108 14.46 0.94 1.54
C GLY A 108 14.16 1.16 0.06
N VAL A 109 12.93 1.54 -0.33
CA VAL A 109 12.55 1.64 -1.74
C VAL A 109 13.31 2.73 -2.48
N THR A 110 13.69 2.44 -3.72
CA THR A 110 14.38 3.37 -4.63
C THR A 110 13.45 4.49 -5.10
N SER A 111 14.02 5.54 -5.66
CA SER A 111 13.22 6.64 -6.26
C SER A 111 12.35 6.17 -7.43
N VAL A 112 12.78 5.16 -8.17
CA VAL A 112 12.01 4.57 -9.28
C VAL A 112 10.79 3.83 -8.73
N GLU A 113 10.97 3.02 -7.70
CA GLU A 113 9.88 2.29 -7.05
C GLU A 113 8.89 3.25 -6.38
N ARG A 114 9.36 4.29 -5.68
CA ARG A 114 8.50 5.37 -5.15
C ARG A 114 7.60 5.98 -6.22
N ARG A 115 8.20 6.29 -7.38
CA ARG A 115 7.46 6.84 -8.51
C ARG A 115 6.42 5.86 -9.02
N ALA A 116 6.77 4.58 -9.16
CA ALA A 116 5.87 3.55 -9.63
C ALA A 116 4.66 3.34 -8.70
N VAL A 117 4.89 3.26 -7.36
CA VAL A 117 3.79 3.20 -6.38
C VAL A 117 2.88 4.42 -6.50
N ARG A 118 3.47 5.62 -6.65
CA ARG A 118 2.70 6.85 -6.79
C ARG A 118 1.85 6.85 -8.07
N GLU A 119 2.43 6.45 -9.20
CA GLU A 119 1.73 6.37 -10.48
C GLU A 119 0.59 5.33 -10.42
N ALA A 120 0.85 4.16 -9.83
CA ALA A 120 -0.18 3.15 -9.58
C ALA A 120 -1.33 3.68 -8.72
N GLY A 121 -1.03 4.42 -7.67
CA GLY A 121 -2.05 5.05 -6.82
C GLY A 121 -2.87 6.12 -7.56
N LEU A 122 -2.24 6.91 -8.45
CA LEU A 122 -2.92 7.95 -9.25
C LEU A 122 -3.90 7.35 -10.26
N ALA A 123 -3.79 6.07 -10.62
CA ALA A 123 -4.78 5.39 -11.46
C ALA A 123 -6.18 5.31 -10.80
N GLY A 124 -6.27 5.45 -9.48
CA GLY A 124 -7.53 5.42 -8.73
C GLY A 124 -7.79 6.63 -7.83
N ALA A 125 -6.84 7.57 -7.75
CA ALA A 125 -6.89 8.71 -6.85
C ALA A 125 -6.57 10.04 -7.55
N ARG A 126 -7.05 11.16 -6.98
CA ARG A 126 -6.69 12.50 -7.46
C ARG A 126 -5.36 13.01 -6.93
N GLU A 127 -4.93 12.48 -5.79
CA GLU A 127 -3.73 12.90 -5.08
C GLU A 127 -3.17 11.73 -4.28
N VAL A 128 -1.87 11.48 -4.38
CA VAL A 128 -1.18 10.39 -3.71
C VAL A 128 0.03 10.93 -2.95
N HIS A 129 0.08 10.63 -1.66
CA HIS A 129 1.21 10.86 -0.79
C HIS A 129 1.82 9.53 -0.39
N LEU A 130 3.13 9.48 -0.28
CA LEU A 130 3.86 8.31 0.20
C LEU A 130 4.42 8.61 1.59
N ILE A 131 4.32 7.64 2.47
CA ILE A 131 4.89 7.69 3.83
C ILE A 131 5.70 6.43 4.08
N ASP A 132 6.82 6.54 4.76
CA ASP A 132 7.58 5.36 5.16
C ASP A 132 6.79 4.56 6.19
N GLU A 133 6.65 3.23 5.99
CA GLU A 133 5.83 2.34 6.83
C GLU A 133 6.16 2.46 8.33
N PRO A 134 7.43 2.44 8.78
CA PRO A 134 7.71 2.57 10.19
C PRO A 134 7.35 3.95 10.76
N VAL A 135 7.34 5.02 9.94
CA VAL A 135 6.86 6.33 10.37
C VAL A 135 5.33 6.32 10.53
N ALA A 136 4.62 5.71 9.59
CA ALA A 136 3.18 5.53 9.68
C ALA A 136 2.78 4.69 10.90
N ALA A 137 3.53 3.62 11.18
CA ALA A 137 3.34 2.77 12.34
C ALA A 137 3.59 3.53 13.66
N ALA A 138 4.65 4.37 13.72
CA ALA A 138 4.93 5.21 14.88
C ALA A 138 3.79 6.21 15.16
N ILE A 139 3.26 6.86 14.10
CA ILE A 139 2.10 7.75 14.21
C ILE A 139 0.86 6.96 14.68
N GLY A 140 0.62 5.79 14.11
CA GLY A 140 -0.51 4.93 14.46
C GLY A 140 -0.45 4.42 15.91
N ALA A 141 0.75 4.18 16.42
CA ALA A 141 1.00 3.83 17.83
C ALA A 141 0.97 5.05 18.78
N SER A 142 0.67 6.25 18.26
CA SER A 142 0.66 7.50 19.02
C SER A 142 2.00 7.82 19.68
N LEU A 143 3.11 7.44 19.06
CA LEU A 143 4.44 7.78 19.52
C LEU A 143 4.72 9.28 19.26
N PRO A 144 5.50 9.96 20.12
CA PRO A 144 5.77 11.39 20.01
C PRO A 144 6.78 11.68 18.88
N VAL A 145 6.40 11.42 17.62
CA VAL A 145 7.27 11.57 16.44
C VAL A 145 7.63 13.02 16.13
N THR A 146 6.97 14.00 16.77
CA THR A 146 7.23 15.44 16.61
C THR A 146 8.05 16.03 17.74
N GLU A 147 8.34 15.27 18.78
CA GLU A 147 9.07 15.72 19.95
C GLU A 147 10.54 15.28 19.88
N PRO A 148 11.48 16.01 20.48
CA PRO A 148 12.89 15.63 20.50
C PRO A 148 13.17 14.51 21.52
N ILE A 149 12.39 13.44 21.43
CA ILE A 149 12.49 12.27 22.30
C ILE A 149 12.91 11.06 21.43
N GLY A 150 13.90 10.31 21.92
CA GLY A 150 14.32 9.08 21.26
C GLY A 150 13.20 8.04 21.27
N THR A 151 12.74 7.65 20.08
CA THR A 151 11.68 6.65 19.90
C THR A 151 12.17 5.57 18.94
N MET A 152 11.88 4.31 19.26
CA MET A 152 12.20 3.19 18.38
C MET A 152 10.92 2.43 18.03
N ILE A 153 10.80 2.05 16.78
CA ILE A 153 9.75 1.15 16.30
C ILE A 153 10.38 -0.03 15.56
N VAL A 154 9.81 -1.20 15.78
CA VAL A 154 10.16 -2.42 15.07
C VAL A 154 8.90 -2.88 14.34
N ASP A 155 8.93 -2.87 13.02
CA ASP A 155 7.86 -3.34 12.16
C ASP A 155 8.23 -4.71 11.60
N ILE A 156 7.37 -5.70 11.85
CA ILE A 156 7.57 -7.09 11.41
C ILE A 156 6.44 -7.44 10.47
N GLY A 157 6.72 -7.39 9.18
CA GLY A 157 5.78 -7.72 8.12
C GLY A 157 5.84 -9.17 7.63
N GLY A 158 5.11 -9.46 6.55
CA GLY A 158 5.09 -10.77 5.91
C GLY A 158 6.29 -11.09 5.02
N GLY A 159 7.12 -10.08 4.67
CA GLY A 159 8.29 -10.23 3.81
C GLY A 159 9.46 -9.35 4.23
N THR A 160 9.25 -8.41 5.16
CA THR A 160 10.27 -7.46 5.62
C THR A 160 10.20 -7.30 7.13
N THR A 161 11.34 -6.97 7.73
CA THR A 161 11.41 -6.48 9.11
C THR A 161 12.20 -5.18 9.09
N GLU A 162 11.60 -4.11 9.62
CA GLU A 162 12.20 -2.79 9.66
C GLU A 162 12.35 -2.31 11.09
N VAL A 163 13.51 -1.72 11.38
CA VAL A 163 13.79 -1.07 12.67
C VAL A 163 14.07 0.40 12.39
N LEU A 164 13.25 1.27 12.94
CA LEU A 164 13.43 2.72 12.85
C LEU A 164 13.67 3.31 14.23
N SER A 165 14.76 4.06 14.36
CA SER A 165 15.00 4.92 15.53
C SER A 165 14.83 6.38 15.11
N LEU A 166 13.91 7.07 15.75
CA LEU A 166 13.66 8.50 15.61
C LEU A 166 14.30 9.22 16.82
N ILE A 167 15.37 9.97 16.58
CA ILE A 167 16.09 10.67 17.66
C ILE A 167 15.84 12.18 17.60
N HIS A 168 15.66 12.74 16.38
CA HIS A 168 15.37 14.15 16.13
C HIS A 168 14.72 14.30 14.74
N ILE A 169 13.69 15.13 14.62
CA ILE A 169 13.04 15.37 13.32
C ILE A 169 13.89 16.30 12.44
N SER A 170 14.77 17.08 13.02
CA SER A 170 15.66 18.01 12.32
C SER A 170 16.95 17.37 11.80
N GLU A 171 17.24 16.10 12.12
CA GLU A 171 18.43 15.39 11.67
C GLU A 171 18.08 14.10 10.91
N PRO A 172 18.92 13.72 9.90
CA PRO A 172 18.64 12.53 9.12
C PRO A 172 18.71 11.28 10.00
N THR A 173 17.64 10.52 10.01
CA THR A 173 17.49 9.23 10.66
C THR A 173 18.60 8.28 10.23
N ARG A 174 19.37 7.73 11.17
CA ARG A 174 20.27 6.60 10.87
C ARG A 174 19.45 5.34 10.74
N ARG A 175 19.50 4.73 9.57
CA ARG A 175 18.91 3.42 9.30
C ARG A 175 19.87 2.31 9.68
N CYS A 176 19.32 1.27 10.30
CA CYS A 176 19.93 -0.04 10.31
C CYS A 176 18.92 -1.00 9.66
N THR A 177 19.23 -1.48 8.46
CA THR A 177 18.52 -2.58 7.81
C THR A 177 19.31 -3.85 8.13
N ILE A 178 18.67 -4.84 8.70
CA ILE A 178 19.23 -6.17 8.96
C ILE A 178 18.70 -7.12 7.91
#